data_746bdf17f26d48da0d526d5e03819317
#
_entry.id   746bdf17f26d48da0d526d5e03819317
#
_cell.length_a   1.000
_cell.length_b   1.000
_cell.length_c   1.000
_cell.angle_alpha   90.00
_cell.angle_beta   90.00
_cell.angle_gamma   90.00
#
_symmetry.space_group_name_H-M   'P 1'
#
loop_
_entity.id
_entity.type
_entity.pdbx_description
1 polymer ?
#
loop_
_entity_poly.entity_id
_entity_poly.type
_entity_poly.pdbx_seq_one_letter_code
_entity_poly.pdbx_strand_id
1 'polypeptide(L)'
;MATYNKKTIEDVEVSGKTVLVRCDFNVPMKDGVITSDKRIVGALPTIKYLLDKGAKVILCSHMGKPHNIFTEGFGLTKKEKQKVEALPAEEQAAATAEYLAKALVADKKKLTLKPVCVRLNELLGEGTVTFAEDIIGEDAKAKVAALEAGKAVLLENTRFDAREEKNGADFAKELASYAEVYVNDAFGS
;
A
#
# COMPACT_ATOMS: atom_id res chain seq x y z
N MET A 1 -3.31 9.44 -35.58
CA MET A 1 -3.70 9.44 -34.16
C MET A 1 -3.43 8.05 -33.61
N ALA A 2 -2.52 7.92 -32.65
CA ALA A 2 -2.26 6.62 -32.01
C ALA A 2 -3.48 6.29 -31.14
N THR A 3 -4.26 5.32 -31.56
CA THR A 3 -5.34 4.73 -30.75
C THR A 3 -4.68 3.98 -29.58
N TYR A 4 -4.72 4.57 -28.40
CA TYR A 4 -4.32 3.90 -27.16
C TYR A 4 -5.34 2.78 -26.90
N ASN A 5 -4.97 1.58 -27.26
CA ASN A 5 -5.80 0.37 -27.05
C ASN A 5 -5.71 -0.11 -25.59
N LYS A 6 -5.95 0.80 -24.63
CA LYS A 6 -6.01 0.46 -23.20
C LYS A 6 -7.46 0.13 -22.85
N LYS A 7 -7.65 -1.05 -22.29
CA LYS A 7 -8.95 -1.45 -21.72
C LYS A 7 -9.23 -0.63 -20.47
N THR A 8 -10.47 -0.19 -20.33
CA THR A 8 -11.00 0.41 -19.09
C THR A 8 -11.61 -0.68 -18.20
N ILE A 9 -11.96 -0.32 -16.97
CA ILE A 9 -12.65 -1.25 -16.05
C ILE A 9 -14.03 -1.68 -16.59
N GLU A 10 -14.64 -0.88 -17.46
CA GLU A 10 -15.94 -1.17 -18.09
C GLU A 10 -15.81 -2.22 -19.21
N ASP A 11 -14.63 -2.41 -19.76
CA ASP A 11 -14.36 -3.38 -20.83
C ASP A 11 -14.07 -4.80 -20.30
N VAL A 12 -14.04 -4.98 -18.98
CA VAL A 12 -13.66 -6.24 -18.33
C VAL A 12 -14.78 -6.73 -17.42
N GLU A 13 -15.15 -8.00 -17.55
CA GLU A 13 -16.07 -8.64 -16.61
C GLU A 13 -15.36 -8.81 -15.24
N VAL A 14 -15.91 -8.19 -14.20
CA VAL A 14 -15.34 -8.18 -12.86
C VAL A 14 -16.24 -8.79 -11.79
N SER A 15 -17.50 -9.11 -12.13
CA SER A 15 -18.47 -9.66 -11.19
C SER A 15 -17.97 -10.99 -10.59
N GLY A 16 -17.94 -11.07 -9.28
CA GLY A 16 -17.46 -12.23 -8.54
C GLY A 16 -15.94 -12.48 -8.62
N LYS A 17 -15.21 -11.68 -9.41
CA LYS A 17 -13.75 -11.81 -9.56
C LYS A 17 -12.99 -11.03 -8.51
N THR A 18 -11.80 -11.51 -8.20
CA THR A 18 -10.85 -10.80 -7.36
C THR A 18 -10.07 -9.81 -8.21
N VAL A 19 -10.12 -8.53 -7.84
CA VAL A 19 -9.51 -7.42 -8.58
C VAL A 19 -8.50 -6.70 -7.69
N LEU A 20 -7.23 -6.68 -8.12
CA LEU A 20 -6.18 -5.88 -7.48
C LEU A 20 -6.16 -4.49 -8.12
N VAL A 21 -6.34 -3.47 -7.29
CA VAL A 21 -6.33 -2.06 -7.72
C VAL A 21 -5.13 -1.35 -7.10
N ARG A 22 -4.24 -0.84 -7.96
CA ARG A 22 -3.19 0.07 -7.54
C ARG A 22 -3.76 1.48 -7.47
N CYS A 23 -3.83 2.05 -6.27
CA CYS A 23 -4.29 3.41 -6.01
C CYS A 23 -3.13 4.34 -5.67
N ASP A 24 -3.41 5.64 -5.69
CA ASP A 24 -2.55 6.66 -5.10
C ASP A 24 -3.18 7.19 -3.81
N PHE A 25 -2.86 6.55 -2.69
CA PHE A 25 -3.26 6.96 -1.35
C PHE A 25 -2.15 7.67 -0.58
N ASN A 26 -1.13 8.17 -1.29
CA ASN A 26 -0.06 8.95 -0.68
C ASN A 26 -0.55 10.36 -0.31
N VAL A 27 -1.44 10.40 0.68
CA VAL A 27 -2.08 11.62 1.19
C VAL A 27 -1.21 12.31 2.25
N PRO A 28 -1.29 13.64 2.37
CA PRO A 28 -0.62 14.36 3.44
C PRO A 28 -1.27 14.03 4.79
N MET A 29 -0.43 13.72 5.78
CA MET A 29 -0.84 13.45 7.16
C MET A 29 -0.04 14.30 8.13
N LYS A 30 -0.69 14.72 9.22
CA LYS A 30 -0.06 15.37 10.38
C LYS A 30 -0.51 14.63 11.63
N ASP A 31 0.46 14.15 12.41
CA ASP A 31 0.21 13.42 13.66
C ASP A 31 -0.77 12.24 13.53
N GLY A 32 -0.70 11.52 12.39
CA GLY A 32 -1.57 10.38 12.08
C GLY A 32 -2.96 10.76 11.55
N VAL A 33 -3.23 12.06 11.36
CA VAL A 33 -4.50 12.57 10.81
C VAL A 33 -4.30 13.00 9.37
N ILE A 34 -5.21 12.56 8.49
CA ILE A 34 -5.22 12.97 7.07
C ILE A 34 -5.62 14.44 6.99
N THR A 35 -4.78 15.27 6.38
CA THR A 35 -5.05 16.71 6.21
C THR A 35 -5.68 17.05 4.85
N SER A 36 -5.61 16.14 3.89
CA SER A 36 -6.31 16.23 2.61
C SER A 36 -6.56 14.82 2.06
N ASP A 37 -7.82 14.52 1.76
CA ASP A 37 -8.27 13.23 1.25
C ASP A 37 -8.54 13.22 -0.27
N LYS A 38 -8.13 14.25 -0.98
CA LYS A 38 -8.40 14.42 -2.43
C LYS A 38 -8.05 13.19 -3.27
N ARG A 39 -6.92 12.52 -2.96
CA ARG A 39 -6.49 11.32 -3.68
C ARG A 39 -7.37 10.12 -3.36
N ILE A 40 -7.84 10.00 -2.12
CA ILE A 40 -8.78 8.95 -1.72
C ILE A 40 -10.10 9.15 -2.45
N VAL A 41 -10.63 10.38 -2.42
CA VAL A 41 -11.87 10.74 -3.13
C VAL A 41 -11.73 10.51 -4.64
N GLY A 42 -10.56 10.82 -5.23
CA GLY A 42 -10.28 10.58 -6.64
C GLY A 42 -10.32 9.11 -7.05
N ALA A 43 -10.03 8.18 -6.15
CA ALA A 43 -10.09 6.74 -6.40
C ALA A 43 -11.50 6.14 -6.19
N LEU A 44 -12.42 6.86 -5.55
CA LEU A 44 -13.77 6.36 -5.24
C LEU A 44 -14.58 5.92 -6.46
N PRO A 45 -14.57 6.63 -7.61
CA PRO A 45 -15.33 6.17 -8.78
C PRO A 45 -14.96 4.76 -9.22
N THR A 46 -13.67 4.46 -9.33
CA THR A 46 -13.16 3.12 -9.67
C THR A 46 -13.53 2.09 -8.60
N ILE A 47 -13.32 2.41 -7.32
CA ILE A 47 -13.62 1.50 -6.22
C ILE A 47 -15.12 1.20 -6.15
N LYS A 48 -15.97 2.22 -6.19
CA LYS A 48 -17.42 2.06 -6.16
C LYS A 48 -17.93 1.23 -7.32
N TYR A 49 -17.45 1.50 -8.54
CA TYR A 49 -17.80 0.71 -9.70
C TYR A 49 -17.53 -0.79 -9.50
N LEU A 50 -16.34 -1.13 -9.02
CA LEU A 50 -15.95 -2.53 -8.77
C LEU A 50 -16.80 -3.17 -7.67
N LEU A 51 -17.04 -2.46 -6.57
CA LEU A 51 -17.87 -2.96 -5.46
C LEU A 51 -19.32 -3.17 -5.91
N ASP A 52 -19.90 -2.23 -6.66
CA ASP A 52 -21.27 -2.29 -7.16
C ASP A 52 -21.45 -3.44 -8.18
N LYS A 53 -20.41 -3.80 -8.92
CA LYS A 53 -20.39 -4.98 -9.79
C LYS A 53 -20.19 -6.31 -9.05
N GLY A 54 -20.05 -6.29 -7.73
CA GLY A 54 -19.84 -7.49 -6.92
C GLY A 54 -18.43 -8.07 -7.04
N ALA A 55 -17.44 -7.27 -7.40
CA ALA A 55 -16.05 -7.68 -7.37
C ALA A 55 -15.56 -7.84 -5.93
N LYS A 56 -14.54 -8.67 -5.73
CA LYS A 56 -13.74 -8.77 -4.51
C LYS A 56 -12.51 -7.89 -4.70
N VAL A 57 -12.43 -6.76 -3.98
CA VAL A 57 -11.46 -5.71 -4.29
C VAL A 57 -10.28 -5.76 -3.33
N ILE A 58 -9.06 -5.77 -3.87
CA ILE A 58 -7.81 -5.63 -3.11
C ILE A 58 -7.18 -4.31 -3.50
N LEU A 59 -7.03 -3.41 -2.53
CA LEU A 59 -6.43 -2.09 -2.72
C LEU A 59 -4.98 -2.12 -2.26
N CYS A 60 -4.07 -1.59 -3.06
CA CYS A 60 -2.68 -1.39 -2.68
C CYS A 60 -2.20 0.00 -3.06
N SER A 61 -1.36 0.57 -2.22
CA SER A 61 -0.74 1.88 -2.43
C SER A 61 0.55 2.01 -1.63
N HIS A 62 1.35 3.01 -1.99
CA HIS A 62 2.45 3.47 -1.16
C HIS A 62 2.05 4.69 -0.33
N MET A 63 2.81 4.95 0.75
CA MET A 63 2.71 6.15 1.58
C MET A 63 4.12 6.63 1.92
N GLY A 64 4.44 7.87 1.51
CA GLY A 64 5.70 8.53 1.83
C GLY A 64 6.95 7.81 1.32
N LYS A 65 8.03 7.96 2.07
CA LYS A 65 9.33 7.32 1.83
C LYS A 65 9.83 6.64 3.10
N PRO A 66 9.24 5.51 3.50
CA PRO A 66 9.64 4.78 4.69
C PRO A 66 10.96 4.05 4.52
N HIS A 67 11.49 3.54 5.63
CA HIS A 67 12.38 2.40 5.58
C HIS A 67 11.60 1.15 5.14
N ASN A 68 12.29 0.17 4.57
CA ASN A 68 11.65 -1.06 4.10
C ASN A 68 11.50 -2.06 5.26
N ILE A 69 10.73 -1.69 6.27
CA ILE A 69 10.64 -2.38 7.57
C ILE A 69 10.10 -3.80 7.53
N PHE A 70 9.48 -4.22 6.42
CA PHE A 70 9.06 -5.61 6.19
C PHE A 70 10.13 -6.46 5.50
N THR A 71 11.26 -5.86 5.15
CA THR A 71 12.39 -6.59 4.56
C THR A 71 13.39 -6.93 5.65
N GLU A 72 13.75 -8.19 5.76
CA GLU A 72 14.80 -8.64 6.68
C GLU A 72 16.12 -7.91 6.37
N GLY A 73 16.77 -7.39 7.42
CA GLY A 73 18.01 -6.64 7.27
C GLY A 73 17.85 -5.30 6.54
N PHE A 74 16.68 -4.68 6.61
CA PHE A 74 16.48 -3.33 6.05
C PHE A 74 17.55 -2.36 6.58
N GLY A 75 17.97 -1.42 5.73
CA GLY A 75 19.07 -0.52 6.02
C GLY A 75 18.67 0.92 6.32
N LEU A 76 19.66 1.70 6.73
CA LEU A 76 19.54 3.15 6.91
C LEU A 76 19.22 3.85 5.59
N THR A 77 18.49 4.96 5.66
CA THR A 77 18.35 5.90 4.55
C THR A 77 19.70 6.55 4.22
N LYS A 78 19.83 7.11 3.01
CA LYS A 78 21.06 7.82 2.59
C LYS A 78 21.48 8.91 3.59
N LYS A 79 20.51 9.65 4.13
CA LYS A 79 20.73 10.73 5.09
C LYS A 79 21.25 10.22 6.43
N GLU A 80 20.73 9.10 6.90
CA GLU A 80 21.17 8.47 8.17
C GLU A 80 22.55 7.85 8.02
N LYS A 81 22.83 7.18 6.88
CA LYS A 81 24.17 6.68 6.57
C LYS A 81 25.22 7.78 6.67
N GLN A 82 24.97 8.93 6.05
CA GLN A 82 25.86 10.09 6.13
C GLN A 82 26.09 10.58 7.58
N LYS A 83 25.03 10.56 8.41
CA LYS A 83 25.15 10.94 9.81
C LYS A 83 25.95 9.93 10.64
N VAL A 84 25.72 8.65 10.40
CA VAL A 84 26.46 7.58 11.08
C VAL A 84 27.94 7.58 10.65
N GLU A 85 28.24 7.73 9.37
CA GLU A 85 29.59 7.79 8.82
C GLU A 85 30.40 8.99 9.35
N ALA A 86 29.72 10.05 9.81
CA ALA A 86 30.35 11.21 10.43
C ALA A 86 30.72 10.99 11.92
N LEU A 87 30.28 9.88 12.53
CA LEU A 87 30.61 9.52 13.91
C LEU A 87 31.94 8.74 13.99
N PRO A 88 32.60 8.73 15.18
CA PRO A 88 33.72 7.81 15.44
C PRO A 88 33.36 6.37 15.14
N ALA A 89 34.32 5.59 14.63
CA ALA A 89 34.08 4.22 14.15
C ALA A 89 33.46 3.31 15.24
N GLU A 90 33.88 3.49 16.50
CA GLU A 90 33.36 2.76 17.66
C GLU A 90 31.88 3.06 17.97
N GLU A 91 31.35 4.21 17.54
CA GLU A 91 29.96 4.62 17.80
C GLU A 91 29.01 4.23 16.66
N GLN A 92 29.53 3.97 15.45
CA GLN A 92 28.71 3.76 14.25
C GLN A 92 27.76 2.57 14.36
N ALA A 93 28.20 1.46 14.96
CA ALA A 93 27.38 0.26 15.10
C ALA A 93 26.20 0.50 16.04
N ALA A 94 26.42 1.17 17.17
CA ALA A 94 25.38 1.50 18.13
C ALA A 94 24.37 2.51 17.54
N ALA A 95 24.86 3.55 16.86
CA ALA A 95 24.03 4.54 16.20
C ALA A 95 23.18 3.89 15.09
N THR A 96 23.74 2.99 14.29
CA THR A 96 22.99 2.23 13.29
C THR A 96 21.84 1.45 13.91
N ALA A 97 22.10 0.68 14.96
CA ALA A 97 21.08 -0.08 15.66
C ALA A 97 19.96 0.81 16.23
N GLU A 98 20.33 1.95 16.79
CA GLU A 98 19.37 2.93 17.31
C GLU A 98 18.46 3.50 16.21
N TYR A 99 19.03 3.90 15.05
CA TYR A 99 18.25 4.39 13.91
C TYR A 99 17.28 3.34 13.40
N LEU A 100 17.71 2.09 13.24
CA LEU A 100 16.87 1.01 12.75
C LEU A 100 15.74 0.66 13.72
N ALA A 101 16.02 0.63 15.02
CA ALA A 101 15.00 0.42 16.06
C ALA A 101 13.95 1.54 16.08
N LYS A 102 14.39 2.79 15.96
CA LYS A 102 13.48 3.95 15.86
C LYS A 102 12.67 3.91 14.57
N ALA A 103 13.27 3.56 13.44
CA ALA A 103 12.60 3.47 12.15
C ALA A 103 11.44 2.46 12.19
N LEU A 104 11.66 1.28 12.74
CA LEU A 104 10.65 0.23 12.84
C LEU A 104 9.35 0.72 13.52
N VAL A 105 9.48 1.48 14.60
CA VAL A 105 8.34 2.01 15.33
C VAL A 105 7.75 3.26 14.68
N ALA A 106 8.61 4.20 14.27
CA ALA A 106 8.19 5.49 13.77
C ALA A 106 7.52 5.39 12.39
N ASP A 107 8.08 4.59 11.49
CA ASP A 107 7.52 4.43 10.13
C ASP A 107 6.19 3.69 10.17
N LYS A 108 6.11 2.60 10.94
CA LYS A 108 4.84 1.88 11.13
C LYS A 108 3.75 2.77 11.72
N LYS A 109 4.09 3.71 12.61
CA LYS A 109 3.13 4.66 13.19
C LYS A 109 2.74 5.79 12.24
N LYS A 110 3.71 6.34 11.49
CA LYS A 110 3.52 7.57 10.70
C LYS A 110 3.11 7.32 9.26
N LEU A 111 3.52 6.19 8.68
CA LEU A 111 3.39 5.90 7.26
C LEU A 111 2.55 4.65 6.98
N THR A 112 1.81 4.17 7.97
CA THR A 112 0.77 3.14 7.78
C THR A 112 -0.40 3.68 6.96
N LEU A 113 -1.03 2.80 6.17
CA LEU A 113 -2.27 3.10 5.47
C LEU A 113 -3.54 2.93 6.32
N LYS A 114 -3.40 2.59 7.60
CA LYS A 114 -4.56 2.38 8.49
C LYS A 114 -5.52 3.58 8.56
N PRO A 115 -5.05 4.86 8.65
CA PRO A 115 -5.94 6.02 8.59
C PRO A 115 -6.69 6.13 7.26
N VAL A 116 -6.08 5.70 6.15
CA VAL A 116 -6.73 5.66 4.84
C VAL A 116 -7.88 4.64 4.84
N CYS A 117 -7.69 3.48 5.47
CA CYS A 117 -8.76 2.48 5.62
C CYS A 117 -9.95 3.04 6.40
N VAL A 118 -9.70 3.75 7.50
CA VAL A 118 -10.75 4.42 8.27
C VAL A 118 -11.50 5.40 7.38
N ARG A 119 -10.77 6.25 6.65
CA ARG A 119 -11.41 7.24 5.76
C ARG A 119 -12.20 6.61 4.62
N LEU A 120 -11.73 5.51 4.05
CA LEU A 120 -12.47 4.74 3.05
C LEU A 120 -13.79 4.20 3.60
N ASN A 121 -13.81 3.68 4.82
CA ASN A 121 -15.04 3.20 5.47
C ASN A 121 -16.03 4.33 5.76
N GLU A 122 -15.56 5.53 6.12
CA GLU A 122 -16.43 6.70 6.27
C GLU A 122 -17.11 7.09 4.94
N LEU A 123 -16.40 6.92 3.81
CA LEU A 123 -16.89 7.32 2.48
C LEU A 123 -17.70 6.23 1.77
N LEU A 124 -17.42 4.95 2.04
CA LEU A 124 -18.03 3.79 1.38
C LEU A 124 -19.07 3.08 2.24
N GLY A 125 -19.09 3.35 3.53
CA GLY A 125 -19.89 2.65 4.54
C GLY A 125 -19.02 1.77 5.42
N GLU A 126 -19.36 1.76 6.72
CA GLU A 126 -18.63 1.01 7.74
C GLU A 126 -18.57 -0.49 7.41
N GLY A 127 -17.42 -1.10 7.61
CA GLY A 127 -17.19 -2.52 7.33
C GLY A 127 -17.08 -2.89 5.85
N THR A 128 -16.98 -1.89 4.94
CA THR A 128 -16.77 -2.15 3.51
C THR A 128 -15.33 -2.53 3.23
N VAL A 129 -14.37 -1.88 3.90
CA VAL A 129 -12.94 -2.08 3.71
C VAL A 129 -12.31 -2.65 4.97
N THR A 130 -11.65 -3.79 4.87
CA THR A 130 -10.84 -4.39 5.93
C THR A 130 -9.36 -4.02 5.72
N PHE A 131 -8.64 -3.71 6.79
CA PHE A 131 -7.21 -3.40 6.73
C PHE A 131 -6.36 -4.64 6.98
N ALA A 132 -5.37 -4.89 6.12
CA ALA A 132 -4.35 -5.92 6.33
C ALA A 132 -3.09 -5.29 6.92
N GLU A 133 -2.56 -5.88 7.99
CA GLU A 133 -1.38 -5.38 8.72
C GLU A 133 -0.05 -5.66 7.99
N ASP A 134 -0.10 -6.39 6.88
CA ASP A 134 1.02 -6.70 6.00
C ASP A 134 0.61 -6.61 4.53
N ILE A 135 1.51 -7.02 3.60
CA ILE A 135 1.30 -6.89 2.15
C ILE A 135 1.13 -8.28 1.52
N ILE A 136 2.07 -9.19 1.79
CA ILE A 136 2.11 -10.55 1.26
C ILE A 136 2.31 -11.60 2.37
N GLY A 137 2.14 -11.19 3.62
CA GLY A 137 2.24 -12.03 4.80
C GLY A 137 0.96 -12.79 5.11
N GLU A 138 0.93 -13.40 6.27
CA GLU A 138 -0.18 -14.27 6.71
C GLU A 138 -1.49 -13.50 6.90
N ASP A 139 -1.43 -12.26 7.41
CA ASP A 139 -2.63 -11.45 7.65
C ASP A 139 -3.30 -11.04 6.34
N ALA A 140 -2.53 -10.56 5.35
CA ALA A 140 -3.05 -10.23 4.04
C ALA A 140 -3.62 -11.46 3.33
N LYS A 141 -2.92 -12.59 3.35
CA LYS A 141 -3.39 -13.84 2.74
C LYS A 141 -4.71 -14.31 3.35
N ALA A 142 -4.83 -14.28 4.67
CA ALA A 142 -6.05 -14.67 5.37
C ALA A 142 -7.22 -13.74 5.02
N LYS A 143 -7.02 -12.43 4.99
CA LYS A 143 -8.05 -11.45 4.67
C LYS A 143 -8.48 -11.49 3.21
N VAL A 144 -7.54 -11.71 2.30
CA VAL A 144 -7.85 -11.92 0.87
C VAL A 144 -8.65 -13.21 0.66
N ALA A 145 -8.28 -14.29 1.33
CA ALA A 145 -9.01 -15.55 1.25
C ALA A 145 -10.45 -15.46 1.79
N ALA A 146 -10.67 -14.62 2.81
CA ALA A 146 -11.99 -14.38 3.42
C ALA A 146 -12.79 -13.26 2.72
N LEU A 147 -12.24 -12.63 1.67
CA LEU A 147 -12.84 -11.48 1.01
C LEU A 147 -14.13 -11.87 0.28
N GLU A 148 -15.19 -11.13 0.55
CA GLU A 148 -16.51 -11.32 -0.06
C GLU A 148 -16.77 -10.36 -1.23
N ALA A 149 -17.71 -10.73 -2.10
CA ALA A 149 -18.15 -9.88 -3.20
C ALA A 149 -18.72 -8.55 -2.68
N GLY A 150 -18.37 -7.43 -3.30
CA GLY A 150 -18.79 -6.11 -2.88
C GLY A 150 -18.04 -5.58 -1.64
N LYS A 151 -16.96 -6.23 -1.23
CA LYS A 151 -16.08 -5.82 -0.14
C LYS A 151 -14.66 -5.61 -0.64
N ALA A 152 -13.85 -4.92 0.18
CA ALA A 152 -12.46 -4.63 -0.13
C ALA A 152 -11.52 -4.94 1.02
N VAL A 153 -10.26 -5.24 0.69
CA VAL A 153 -9.13 -5.28 1.61
C VAL A 153 -8.13 -4.22 1.18
N LEU A 154 -7.69 -3.37 2.09
CA LEU A 154 -6.55 -2.47 1.88
C LEU A 154 -5.31 -3.10 2.48
N LEU A 155 -4.30 -3.38 1.67
CA LEU A 155 -3.00 -3.87 2.10
C LEU A 155 -2.20 -2.75 2.78
N GLU A 156 -1.25 -3.10 3.65
CA GLU A 156 -0.34 -2.14 4.26
C GLU A 156 0.56 -1.49 3.20
N ASN A 157 1.21 -0.40 3.58
CA ASN A 157 2.09 0.40 2.72
C ASN A 157 3.09 -0.46 1.95
N THR A 158 2.94 -0.51 0.62
CA THR A 158 3.77 -1.37 -0.24
C THR A 158 5.25 -1.03 -0.18
N ARG A 159 5.62 0.20 0.18
CA ARG A 159 7.03 0.62 0.35
C ARG A 159 7.68 0.15 1.65
N PHE A 160 6.95 -0.51 2.53
CA PHE A 160 7.58 -1.23 3.63
C PHE A 160 8.36 -2.45 3.16
N ASP A 161 8.14 -2.90 1.92
CA ASP A 161 8.93 -3.96 1.27
C ASP A 161 9.88 -3.37 0.22
N ALA A 162 11.17 -3.65 0.35
CA ALA A 162 12.21 -3.13 -0.55
C ALA A 162 12.03 -3.55 -2.01
N ARG A 163 11.32 -4.66 -2.25
CA ARG A 163 11.09 -5.20 -3.59
C ARG A 163 10.09 -4.36 -4.40
N GLU A 164 9.25 -3.55 -3.74
CA GLU A 164 8.30 -2.67 -4.42
C GLU A 164 9.02 -1.64 -5.30
N GLU A 165 9.98 -0.88 -4.74
CA GLU A 165 10.71 0.15 -5.48
C GLU A 165 11.66 -0.43 -6.55
N LYS A 166 12.14 -1.64 -6.32
CA LYS A 166 13.02 -2.36 -7.25
C LYS A 166 12.27 -3.11 -8.34
N ASN A 167 10.94 -3.02 -8.36
CA ASN A 167 10.08 -3.81 -9.24
C ASN A 167 10.43 -5.31 -9.18
N GLY A 168 10.60 -5.82 -7.97
CA GLY A 168 11.01 -7.21 -7.71
C GLY A 168 9.99 -8.19 -8.29
N ALA A 169 10.45 -9.05 -9.20
CA ALA A 169 9.60 -9.99 -9.92
C ALA A 169 8.81 -10.92 -8.97
N ASP A 170 9.43 -11.38 -7.89
CA ASP A 170 8.78 -12.25 -6.90
C ASP A 170 7.67 -11.52 -6.13
N PHE A 171 7.90 -10.27 -5.74
CA PHE A 171 6.91 -9.45 -5.05
C PHE A 171 5.70 -9.15 -5.96
N ALA A 172 5.97 -8.74 -7.20
CA ALA A 172 4.92 -8.51 -8.19
C ALA A 172 4.12 -9.78 -8.48
N LYS A 173 4.78 -10.93 -8.56
CA LYS A 173 4.14 -12.24 -8.77
C LYS A 173 3.26 -12.64 -7.58
N GLU A 174 3.70 -12.43 -6.34
CA GLU A 174 2.91 -12.72 -5.15
C GLU A 174 1.67 -11.79 -5.07
N LEU A 175 1.81 -10.49 -5.32
CA LEU A 175 0.68 -9.59 -5.41
C LEU A 175 -0.30 -9.99 -6.53
N ALA A 176 0.22 -10.33 -7.71
CA ALA A 176 -0.58 -10.76 -8.84
C ALA A 176 -1.33 -12.07 -8.56
N SER A 177 -0.78 -12.94 -7.70
CA SER A 177 -1.43 -14.20 -7.31
C SER A 177 -2.71 -14.00 -6.50
N TYR A 178 -2.92 -12.82 -5.90
CA TYR A 178 -4.14 -12.50 -5.16
C TYR A 178 -5.36 -12.26 -6.06
N ALA A 179 -5.16 -11.94 -7.34
CA ALA A 179 -6.24 -11.44 -8.18
C ALA A 179 -6.24 -12.02 -9.58
N GLU A 180 -7.42 -12.05 -10.19
CA GLU A 180 -7.66 -12.44 -11.58
C GLU A 180 -7.54 -11.24 -12.53
N VAL A 181 -7.77 -10.01 -12.00
CA VAL A 181 -7.75 -8.77 -12.78
C VAL A 181 -6.89 -7.73 -12.04
N TYR A 182 -6.09 -7.00 -12.78
CA TYR A 182 -5.31 -5.87 -12.28
C TYR A 182 -5.80 -4.55 -12.88
N VAL A 183 -6.01 -3.56 -12.01
CA VAL A 183 -6.40 -2.20 -12.38
C VAL A 183 -5.35 -1.22 -11.87
N ASN A 184 -4.85 -0.36 -12.75
CA ASN A 184 -3.98 0.73 -12.36
C ASN A 184 -4.78 2.04 -12.33
N ASP A 185 -5.02 2.56 -11.13
CA ASP A 185 -5.70 3.83 -10.87
C ASP A 185 -4.77 4.83 -10.12
N ALA A 186 -3.47 4.73 -10.37
CA ALA A 186 -2.44 5.55 -9.72
C ALA A 186 -1.86 6.61 -10.67
N PHE A 187 -2.72 7.37 -11.34
CA PHE A 187 -2.30 8.38 -12.34
C PHE A 187 -1.76 9.68 -11.71
N GLY A 188 -1.76 9.81 -10.39
CA GLY A 188 -1.21 10.95 -9.66
C GLY A 188 0.19 10.75 -9.09
N SER A 189 0.81 9.61 -9.37
CA SER A 189 2.14 9.24 -8.83
C SER A 189 3.22 9.27 -9.91
#